data_2ecf7298b278555a0bb9eec791462e9c
#
_entry.id   2ecf7298b278555a0bb9eec791462e9c
#
_cell.length_a   1.000
_cell.length_b   1.000
_cell.length_c   1.000
_cell.angle_alpha   90.00
_cell.angle_beta   90.00
_cell.angle_gamma   90.00
#
_symmetry.space_group_name_H-M   'P 1'
#
loop_
_entity.id
_entity.type
_entity.pdbx_description
1 polymer ?
#
loop_
_entity_poly.entity_id
_entity_poly.type
_entity_poly.pdbx_seq_one_letter_code
_entity_poly.pdbx_strand_id
1 'polypeptide(L)'
;MPAETRRNETRVAATPVSVGRLRALGYEVLVEAGAGEAASCPDEAYVAAGARIGRAADAWGADVVLHVNAPTLDEVALLRPDAVLVSLLAPALSPDLLDALVARGVTALAMDAVPRISRAQSLDVLSSMANIAGYRAVVEAAHAFGRFFTGQVTAAGKVPPAKVFVAGAGVAGLAAIGTASSLGAVVRATDVRPEVAEQVRSLGGEYVGVPADESEQAAGSGTGYASVTSESFDARAAVMYAEQARDVDVVVTTALIPGRPAPRLLTEEMVASMKPGSVVVDMAAAQGGNVAGSVPDEVVVTPNGVTIIGYTDLPARLPAQASQLFATNLVNLLTLLTPGRDGRPVFDLDDVVVRGMTVARAGEKLWPPPPVPVSAAPAPAADPPPAPLPPPADGPPAPGRRAALVGLGAALLFLLAAFSPDQLIGNLTVFALAVVVGFYVIGHVHHALHTPLMSVTNAISGIIVVGALLQLGHTSTVVTVLAFLAVLLASINVFGGFAVTRRMLGMFRRA
;
A
#
# COMPACT_ATOMS: atom_id res chain seq x y z
N MET A 1 -11.05 20.29 -17.22
CA MET A 1 -10.60 18.89 -17.42
C MET A 1 -10.94 18.47 -18.84
N PRO A 2 -9.96 18.36 -19.74
CA PRO A 2 -10.12 17.73 -21.05
C PRO A 2 -10.33 16.22 -20.94
N ALA A 3 -10.79 15.60 -22.01
CA ALA A 3 -10.81 14.14 -22.14
C ALA A 3 -9.40 13.59 -22.39
N GLU A 4 -9.12 12.39 -21.92
CA GLU A 4 -7.87 11.69 -22.22
C GLU A 4 -7.89 11.14 -23.65
N THR A 5 -6.84 11.37 -24.39
CA THR A 5 -6.73 10.97 -25.82
C THR A 5 -5.83 9.75 -26.02
N ARG A 6 -5.05 9.37 -24.98
CA ARG A 6 -4.15 8.22 -25.03
C ARG A 6 -4.95 6.91 -25.19
N ARG A 7 -4.49 6.05 -26.08
CA ARG A 7 -5.11 4.73 -26.29
C ARG A 7 -5.18 3.95 -24.97
N ASN A 8 -6.33 3.32 -24.70
CA ASN A 8 -6.64 2.53 -23.49
C ASN A 8 -6.65 3.33 -22.17
N GLU A 9 -6.56 4.67 -22.20
CA GLU A 9 -6.76 5.47 -21.01
C GLU A 9 -8.26 5.63 -20.74
N THR A 10 -8.66 5.25 -19.56
CA THR A 10 -10.08 5.29 -19.14
C THR A 10 -10.27 6.12 -17.88
N ARG A 11 -9.15 6.57 -17.26
CA ARG A 11 -9.19 7.42 -16.07
C ARG A 11 -9.52 8.86 -16.44
N VAL A 12 -9.97 9.59 -15.45
CA VAL A 12 -10.17 11.04 -15.53
C VAL A 12 -9.44 11.75 -14.38
N ALA A 13 -9.01 12.98 -14.65
CA ALA A 13 -8.29 13.79 -13.67
C ALA A 13 -9.21 14.38 -12.58
N ALA A 14 -10.51 14.48 -12.83
CA ALA A 14 -11.51 14.89 -11.84
C ALA A 14 -12.75 14.01 -11.95
N THR A 15 -13.35 13.66 -10.81
CA THR A 15 -14.61 12.92 -10.70
C THR A 15 -15.71 13.85 -10.18
N PRO A 16 -17.01 13.51 -10.31
CA PRO A 16 -18.09 14.30 -9.71
C PRO A 16 -17.86 14.60 -8.22
N VAL A 17 -17.31 13.66 -7.46
CA VAL A 17 -16.98 13.86 -6.04
C VAL A 17 -15.89 14.93 -5.88
N SER A 18 -14.84 14.89 -6.70
CA SER A 18 -13.75 15.87 -6.63
C SER A 18 -14.18 17.26 -7.09
N VAL A 19 -15.15 17.36 -8.01
CA VAL A 19 -15.73 18.66 -8.44
C VAL A 19 -16.27 19.44 -7.25
N GLY A 20 -17.04 18.81 -6.36
CA GLY A 20 -17.54 19.48 -5.16
C GLY A 20 -16.42 20.03 -4.27
N ARG A 21 -15.31 19.30 -4.15
CA ARG A 21 -14.13 19.74 -3.38
C ARG A 21 -13.37 20.87 -4.07
N LEU A 22 -13.22 20.83 -5.39
CA LEU A 22 -12.60 21.91 -6.17
C LEU A 22 -13.40 23.19 -6.08
N ARG A 23 -14.73 23.10 -6.16
CA ARG A 23 -15.63 24.27 -5.96
C ARG A 23 -15.52 24.86 -4.57
N ALA A 24 -15.36 24.04 -3.54
CA ALA A 24 -15.13 24.50 -2.17
C ALA A 24 -13.77 25.22 -1.99
N LEU A 25 -12.83 25.04 -2.94
CA LEU A 25 -11.58 25.81 -3.04
C LEU A 25 -11.73 27.09 -3.86
N GLY A 26 -12.93 27.40 -4.39
CA GLY A 26 -13.21 28.61 -5.17
C GLY A 26 -13.04 28.43 -6.69
N TYR A 27 -12.81 27.23 -7.19
CA TYR A 27 -12.69 26.98 -8.62
C TYR A 27 -14.05 26.80 -9.31
N GLU A 28 -14.20 27.37 -10.49
CA GLU A 28 -15.23 26.95 -11.45
C GLU A 28 -14.69 25.76 -12.24
N VAL A 29 -15.46 24.68 -12.31
CA VAL A 29 -15.03 23.44 -12.96
C VAL A 29 -15.72 23.28 -14.30
N LEU A 30 -14.94 23.13 -15.36
CA LEU A 30 -15.40 22.80 -16.70
C LEU A 30 -14.83 21.43 -17.11
N VAL A 31 -15.71 20.57 -17.59
CA VAL A 31 -15.40 19.21 -18.04
C VAL A 31 -15.73 19.12 -19.52
N GLU A 32 -14.85 18.53 -20.31
CA GLU A 32 -15.13 18.22 -21.71
C GLU A 32 -16.25 17.19 -21.81
N ALA A 33 -17.19 17.41 -22.74
CA ALA A 33 -18.33 16.50 -22.95
C ALA A 33 -17.85 15.07 -23.22
N GLY A 34 -18.43 14.12 -22.49
CA GLY A 34 -18.09 12.68 -22.58
C GLY A 34 -16.77 12.27 -21.94
N ALA A 35 -15.99 13.19 -21.37
CA ALA A 35 -14.65 12.87 -20.81
C ALA A 35 -14.68 11.80 -19.72
N GLY A 36 -15.80 11.68 -18.98
CA GLY A 36 -15.93 10.75 -17.86
C GLY A 36 -16.58 9.40 -18.20
N GLU A 37 -17.04 9.18 -19.42
CA GLU A 37 -17.84 7.99 -19.77
C GLU A 37 -17.10 6.68 -19.48
N ALA A 38 -15.82 6.59 -19.89
CA ALA A 38 -14.99 5.40 -19.65
C ALA A 38 -14.71 5.14 -18.15
N ALA A 39 -14.83 6.17 -17.30
CA ALA A 39 -14.68 6.09 -15.86
C ALA A 39 -16.01 5.89 -15.11
N SER A 40 -17.11 5.64 -15.82
CA SER A 40 -18.46 5.57 -15.26
C SER A 40 -18.90 6.87 -14.58
N CYS A 41 -18.45 8.02 -15.09
CA CYS A 41 -18.82 9.35 -14.65
C CYS A 41 -19.50 10.09 -15.81
N PRO A 42 -20.83 9.93 -16.00
CA PRO A 42 -21.54 10.60 -17.09
C PRO A 42 -21.64 12.11 -16.87
N ASP A 43 -21.85 12.86 -17.96
CA ASP A 43 -21.90 14.33 -17.93
C ASP A 43 -22.93 14.88 -16.94
N GLU A 44 -24.09 14.21 -16.79
CA GLU A 44 -25.14 14.61 -15.84
C GLU A 44 -24.64 14.55 -14.38
N ALA A 45 -23.77 13.59 -14.05
CA ALA A 45 -23.19 13.48 -12.71
C ALA A 45 -22.24 14.65 -12.42
N TYR A 46 -21.49 15.10 -13.41
CA TYR A 46 -20.64 16.31 -13.29
C TYR A 46 -21.50 17.58 -13.14
N VAL A 47 -22.56 17.71 -13.94
CA VAL A 47 -23.49 18.84 -13.82
C VAL A 47 -24.17 18.87 -12.45
N ALA A 48 -24.62 17.71 -11.96
CA ALA A 48 -25.22 17.59 -10.61
C ALA A 48 -24.22 17.98 -9.50
N ALA A 49 -22.92 17.74 -9.69
CA ALA A 49 -21.86 18.17 -8.79
C ALA A 49 -21.51 19.67 -8.94
N GLY A 50 -22.07 20.35 -9.95
CA GLY A 50 -21.92 21.77 -10.20
C GLY A 50 -20.79 22.12 -11.16
N ALA A 51 -20.33 21.20 -12.00
CA ALA A 51 -19.46 21.47 -13.13
C ALA A 51 -20.26 21.94 -14.34
N ARG A 52 -19.59 22.62 -15.27
CA ARG A 52 -20.10 22.93 -16.60
C ARG A 52 -19.54 21.92 -17.59
N ILE A 53 -20.36 21.51 -18.56
CA ILE A 53 -19.90 20.71 -19.69
C ILE A 53 -19.58 21.64 -20.87
N GLY A 54 -18.45 21.40 -21.54
CA GLY A 54 -17.97 22.23 -22.64
C GLY A 54 -17.25 21.42 -23.71
N ARG A 55 -16.64 22.12 -24.66
CA ARG A 55 -15.84 21.51 -25.73
C ARG A 55 -14.38 21.34 -25.30
N ALA A 56 -13.62 20.49 -25.99
CA ALA A 56 -12.18 20.30 -25.77
C ALA A 56 -11.41 21.63 -25.71
N ALA A 57 -11.66 22.52 -26.69
CA ALA A 57 -10.98 23.82 -26.75
C ALA A 57 -11.26 24.70 -25.52
N ASP A 58 -12.48 24.62 -24.95
CA ASP A 58 -12.85 25.39 -23.76
C ASP A 58 -12.15 24.80 -22.52
N ALA A 59 -11.97 23.45 -22.46
CA ALA A 59 -11.30 22.75 -21.36
C ALA A 59 -9.78 22.98 -21.39
N TRP A 60 -9.14 22.93 -22.57
CA TRP A 60 -7.71 23.23 -22.73
C TRP A 60 -7.40 24.73 -22.55
N GLY A 61 -8.36 25.59 -22.87
CA GLY A 61 -8.24 27.04 -22.70
C GLY A 61 -8.50 27.54 -21.28
N ALA A 62 -8.67 26.68 -20.27
CA ALA A 62 -8.90 27.06 -18.88
C ALA A 62 -7.63 27.60 -18.21
N ASP A 63 -7.79 28.32 -17.08
CA ASP A 63 -6.68 28.84 -16.29
C ASP A 63 -5.90 27.73 -15.58
N VAL A 64 -6.58 26.66 -15.16
CA VAL A 64 -6.00 25.45 -14.58
C VAL A 64 -6.50 24.23 -15.34
N VAL A 65 -5.61 23.47 -15.94
CA VAL A 65 -5.90 22.25 -16.69
C VAL A 65 -5.44 21.04 -15.88
N LEU A 66 -6.39 20.19 -15.53
CA LEU A 66 -6.14 18.90 -14.88
C LEU A 66 -6.23 17.78 -15.91
N HIS A 67 -5.16 17.01 -16.04
CA HIS A 67 -5.07 15.92 -16.99
C HIS A 67 -4.36 14.72 -16.35
N VAL A 68 -4.64 13.50 -16.80
CA VAL A 68 -3.98 12.30 -16.22
C VAL A 68 -2.59 12.15 -16.84
N ASN A 69 -2.53 12.00 -18.16
CA ASN A 69 -1.29 11.76 -18.88
C ASN A 69 -0.62 13.07 -19.32
N ALA A 70 0.63 12.96 -19.75
CA ALA A 70 1.32 14.04 -20.42
C ALA A 70 0.56 14.45 -21.69
N PRO A 71 0.32 15.75 -21.92
CA PRO A 71 -0.30 16.21 -23.15
C PRO A 71 0.62 15.99 -24.35
N THR A 72 0.03 15.86 -25.53
CA THR A 72 0.73 15.92 -26.81
C THR A 72 1.18 17.35 -27.11
N LEU A 73 2.12 17.52 -28.06
CA LEU A 73 2.56 18.88 -28.47
C LEU A 73 1.41 19.70 -29.05
N ASP A 74 0.46 19.06 -29.75
CA ASP A 74 -0.73 19.73 -30.29
C ASP A 74 -1.66 20.21 -29.15
N GLU A 75 -1.82 19.42 -28.09
CA GLU A 75 -2.60 19.80 -26.90
C GLU A 75 -1.91 20.93 -26.12
N VAL A 76 -0.58 20.92 -26.03
CA VAL A 76 0.19 22.06 -25.45
C VAL A 76 -0.09 23.35 -26.20
N ALA A 77 -0.26 23.34 -27.53
CA ALA A 77 -0.58 24.51 -28.31
C ALA A 77 -1.98 25.10 -27.98
N LEU A 78 -2.89 24.32 -27.42
CA LEU A 78 -4.23 24.76 -26.99
C LEU A 78 -4.22 25.45 -25.63
N LEU A 79 -3.20 25.21 -24.80
CA LEU A 79 -3.07 25.87 -23.49
C LEU A 79 -2.93 27.39 -23.65
N ARG A 80 -3.53 28.13 -22.76
CA ARG A 80 -3.31 29.59 -22.69
C ARG A 80 -1.90 29.89 -22.16
N PRO A 81 -1.28 30.97 -22.59
CA PRO A 81 -0.13 31.52 -21.87
C PRO A 81 -0.52 31.73 -20.39
N ASP A 82 0.42 31.51 -19.47
CA ASP A 82 0.22 31.59 -18.01
C ASP A 82 -0.76 30.57 -17.41
N ALA A 83 -1.31 29.64 -18.18
CA ALA A 83 -2.12 28.55 -17.66
C ALA A 83 -1.31 27.63 -16.72
N VAL A 84 -2.00 26.98 -15.80
CA VAL A 84 -1.44 25.95 -14.92
C VAL A 84 -1.83 24.59 -15.46
N LEU A 85 -0.85 23.74 -15.78
CA LEU A 85 -1.06 22.34 -16.15
C LEU A 85 -0.65 21.43 -14.99
N VAL A 86 -1.52 20.51 -14.61
CA VAL A 86 -1.23 19.48 -13.60
C VAL A 86 -1.49 18.10 -14.19
N SER A 87 -0.44 17.31 -14.38
CA SER A 87 -0.55 15.95 -14.96
C SER A 87 0.69 15.10 -14.65
N LEU A 88 0.69 13.84 -15.10
CA LEU A 88 1.91 13.01 -15.18
C LEU A 88 2.72 13.50 -16.38
N LEU A 89 3.92 14.01 -16.18
CA LEU A 89 4.73 14.62 -17.24
C LEU A 89 5.98 13.82 -17.59
N ALA A 90 6.39 12.90 -16.74
CA ALA A 90 7.65 12.15 -16.87
C ALA A 90 8.85 13.06 -17.24
N PRO A 91 9.16 14.11 -16.44
CA PRO A 91 10.02 15.20 -16.85
C PRO A 91 11.45 14.77 -17.21
N ALA A 92 11.94 13.68 -16.62
CA ALA A 92 13.26 13.12 -16.94
C ALA A 92 13.30 12.43 -18.32
N LEU A 93 12.13 12.00 -18.84
CA LEU A 93 12.02 11.22 -20.08
C LEU A 93 11.41 12.04 -21.22
N SER A 94 10.92 13.26 -20.96
CA SER A 94 10.15 14.07 -21.91
C SER A 94 10.74 15.48 -22.05
N PRO A 95 12.02 15.64 -22.47
CA PRO A 95 12.66 16.96 -22.56
C PRO A 95 11.96 17.88 -23.58
N ASP A 96 11.52 17.35 -24.73
CA ASP A 96 10.86 18.13 -25.77
C ASP A 96 9.51 18.69 -25.30
N LEU A 97 8.75 17.91 -24.52
CA LEU A 97 7.52 18.38 -23.93
C LEU A 97 7.77 19.52 -22.92
N LEU A 98 8.81 19.39 -22.08
CA LEU A 98 9.17 20.45 -21.15
C LEU A 98 9.56 21.74 -21.89
N ASP A 99 10.33 21.65 -22.97
CA ASP A 99 10.73 22.79 -23.75
C ASP A 99 9.53 23.47 -24.45
N ALA A 100 8.53 22.66 -24.88
CA ALA A 100 7.29 23.19 -25.45
C ALA A 100 6.43 23.91 -24.36
N LEU A 101 6.34 23.36 -23.14
CA LEU A 101 5.62 23.97 -22.03
C LEU A 101 6.29 25.30 -21.59
N VAL A 102 7.62 25.33 -21.55
CA VAL A 102 8.42 26.54 -21.29
C VAL A 102 8.17 27.61 -22.37
N ALA A 103 8.26 27.22 -23.65
CA ALA A 103 8.01 28.12 -24.75
C ALA A 103 6.58 28.67 -24.77
N ARG A 104 5.61 27.89 -24.31
CA ARG A 104 4.20 28.30 -24.17
C ARG A 104 3.97 29.27 -23.00
N GLY A 105 4.90 29.37 -22.03
CA GLY A 105 4.77 30.18 -20.84
C GLY A 105 3.86 29.57 -19.77
N VAL A 106 3.66 28.24 -19.82
CA VAL A 106 2.76 27.51 -18.91
C VAL A 106 3.47 27.22 -17.59
N THR A 107 2.74 27.29 -16.47
CA THR A 107 3.20 26.72 -15.21
C THR A 107 2.82 25.25 -15.17
N ALA A 108 3.82 24.35 -15.21
CA ALA A 108 3.60 22.91 -15.27
C ALA A 108 4.03 22.21 -13.97
N LEU A 109 3.11 21.44 -13.39
CA LEU A 109 3.33 20.62 -12.21
C LEU A 109 3.25 19.13 -12.59
N ALA A 110 4.36 18.44 -12.34
CA ALA A 110 4.47 17.00 -12.58
C ALA A 110 4.03 16.21 -11.33
N MET A 111 2.90 15.50 -11.42
CA MET A 111 2.40 14.66 -10.34
C MET A 111 3.31 13.44 -10.06
N ASP A 112 4.10 13.04 -11.02
CA ASP A 112 5.11 11.98 -10.91
C ASP A 112 6.48 12.47 -10.38
N ALA A 113 6.61 13.78 -10.12
CA ALA A 113 7.79 14.39 -9.49
C ALA A 113 7.56 14.78 -8.02
N VAL A 114 6.50 14.28 -7.38
CA VAL A 114 6.21 14.52 -5.96
C VAL A 114 7.40 14.08 -5.09
N PRO A 115 7.97 14.96 -4.24
CA PRO A 115 9.06 14.59 -3.35
C PRO A 115 8.62 13.54 -2.33
N ARG A 116 9.49 12.56 -2.06
CA ARG A 116 9.21 11.44 -1.13
C ARG A 116 9.46 11.83 0.32
N ILE A 117 8.62 12.71 0.82
CA ILE A 117 8.61 13.14 2.22
C ILE A 117 7.22 12.92 2.83
N SER A 118 7.13 12.72 4.13
CA SER A 118 5.86 12.39 4.83
C SER A 118 4.75 13.42 4.56
N ARG A 119 5.09 14.71 4.46
CA ARG A 119 4.13 15.78 4.17
C ARG A 119 3.51 15.69 2.77
N ALA A 120 4.23 15.12 1.79
CA ALA A 120 3.78 14.98 0.41
C ALA A 120 3.04 13.65 0.14
N GLN A 121 2.94 12.76 1.12
CA GLN A 121 2.35 11.43 0.94
C GLN A 121 0.92 11.48 0.36
N SER A 122 0.11 12.46 0.75
CA SER A 122 -1.25 12.62 0.22
C SER A 122 -1.31 13.05 -1.25
N LEU A 123 -0.18 13.47 -1.82
CA LEU A 123 -0.01 13.86 -3.22
C LEU A 123 0.57 12.75 -4.08
N ASP A 124 1.08 11.66 -3.48
CA ASP A 124 1.80 10.58 -4.17
C ASP A 124 0.86 9.74 -5.03
N VAL A 125 0.63 10.22 -6.22
CA VAL A 125 -0.19 9.56 -7.24
C VAL A 125 0.45 8.26 -7.74
N LEU A 126 1.78 8.16 -7.74
CA LEU A 126 2.47 6.95 -8.17
C LEU A 126 2.17 5.79 -7.22
N SER A 127 2.22 6.04 -5.91
CA SER A 127 1.83 5.03 -4.91
C SER A 127 0.35 4.68 -4.98
N SER A 128 -0.53 5.68 -5.19
CA SER A 128 -1.97 5.42 -5.35
C SER A 128 -2.25 4.51 -6.55
N MET A 129 -1.64 4.79 -7.69
CA MET A 129 -1.80 3.98 -8.90
C MET A 129 -1.10 2.63 -8.82
N ALA A 130 0.07 2.54 -8.17
CA ALA A 130 0.77 1.28 -7.95
C ALA A 130 -0.06 0.30 -7.11
N ASN A 131 -0.77 0.79 -6.09
CA ASN A 131 -1.68 -0.04 -5.29
C ASN A 131 -2.78 -0.67 -6.16
N ILE A 132 -3.46 0.15 -6.98
CA ILE A 132 -4.50 -0.33 -7.92
C ILE A 132 -3.92 -1.31 -8.94
N ALA A 133 -2.72 -1.01 -9.48
CA ALA A 133 -2.06 -1.87 -10.44
C ALA A 133 -1.75 -3.25 -9.88
N GLY A 134 -1.26 -3.33 -8.63
CA GLY A 134 -1.00 -4.60 -7.95
C GLY A 134 -2.27 -5.43 -7.72
N TYR A 135 -3.36 -4.78 -7.29
CA TYR A 135 -4.67 -5.42 -7.21
C TYR A 135 -5.11 -5.96 -8.58
N ARG A 136 -5.07 -5.10 -9.60
CA ARG A 136 -5.54 -5.45 -10.94
C ARG A 136 -4.69 -6.55 -11.58
N ALA A 137 -3.39 -6.57 -11.36
CA ALA A 137 -2.49 -7.63 -11.84
C ALA A 137 -2.96 -9.02 -11.39
N VAL A 138 -3.35 -9.16 -10.12
CA VAL A 138 -3.86 -10.43 -9.60
C VAL A 138 -5.24 -10.77 -10.19
N VAL A 139 -6.11 -9.79 -10.41
CA VAL A 139 -7.42 -10.01 -11.05
C VAL A 139 -7.25 -10.47 -12.50
N GLU A 140 -6.32 -9.87 -13.27
CA GLU A 140 -5.99 -10.32 -14.63
C GLU A 140 -5.39 -11.73 -14.62
N ALA A 141 -4.49 -12.00 -13.69
CA ALA A 141 -3.94 -13.35 -13.51
C ALA A 141 -5.05 -14.37 -13.20
N ALA A 142 -5.96 -14.05 -12.29
CA ALA A 142 -7.06 -14.93 -11.91
C ALA A 142 -8.02 -15.20 -13.08
N HIS A 143 -8.28 -14.17 -13.91
CA HIS A 143 -9.09 -14.30 -15.11
C HIS A 143 -8.45 -15.23 -16.15
N ALA A 144 -7.15 -15.10 -16.36
CA ALA A 144 -6.40 -15.87 -17.37
C ALA A 144 -6.02 -17.29 -16.92
N PHE A 145 -5.95 -17.55 -15.61
CA PHE A 145 -5.40 -18.79 -15.05
C PHE A 145 -6.28 -20.03 -15.34
N GLY A 146 -7.58 -19.89 -15.50
CA GLY A 146 -8.49 -20.99 -15.81
C GLY A 146 -8.64 -22.07 -14.72
N ARG A 147 -8.13 -21.82 -13.50
CA ARG A 147 -8.22 -22.68 -12.31
C ARG A 147 -8.64 -21.87 -11.10
N PHE A 148 -8.97 -22.55 -9.99
CA PHE A 148 -9.30 -21.88 -8.75
C PHE A 148 -8.06 -21.25 -8.09
N PHE A 149 -8.20 -20.04 -7.56
CA PHE A 149 -7.20 -19.45 -6.66
C PHE A 149 -7.28 -20.06 -5.27
N THR A 150 -8.48 -20.24 -4.75
CA THR A 150 -8.71 -20.87 -3.44
C THR A 150 -8.78 -22.39 -3.51
N GLY A 151 -8.42 -23.05 -2.43
CA GLY A 151 -8.67 -24.49 -2.30
C GLY A 151 -10.17 -24.78 -2.28
N GLN A 152 -10.60 -25.85 -2.94
CA GLN A 152 -12.00 -26.26 -3.04
C GLN A 152 -12.19 -27.70 -2.61
N VAL A 153 -13.35 -27.99 -2.02
CA VAL A 153 -13.85 -29.34 -1.78
C VAL A 153 -15.13 -29.52 -2.57
N THR A 154 -15.10 -30.42 -3.53
CA THR A 154 -16.23 -30.70 -4.43
C THR A 154 -16.71 -32.13 -4.27
N ALA A 155 -17.86 -32.47 -4.86
CA ALA A 155 -18.33 -33.87 -4.92
C ALA A 155 -17.33 -34.79 -5.65
N ALA A 156 -16.49 -34.23 -6.55
CA ALA A 156 -15.48 -34.98 -7.30
C ALA A 156 -14.12 -35.04 -6.57
N GLY A 157 -13.99 -34.41 -5.40
CA GLY A 157 -12.76 -34.43 -4.62
C GLY A 157 -12.23 -33.04 -4.24
N LYS A 158 -11.00 -33.02 -3.74
CA LYS A 158 -10.32 -31.81 -3.29
C LYS A 158 -9.49 -31.21 -4.43
N VAL A 159 -9.53 -29.87 -4.56
CA VAL A 159 -8.67 -29.10 -5.46
C VAL A 159 -7.77 -28.23 -4.58
N PRO A 160 -6.44 -28.31 -4.71
CA PRO A 160 -5.52 -27.47 -3.93
C PRO A 160 -5.63 -26.00 -4.37
N PRO A 161 -5.27 -25.03 -3.49
CA PRO A 161 -5.17 -23.64 -3.86
C PRO A 161 -4.04 -23.38 -4.85
N ALA A 162 -4.17 -22.33 -5.66
CA ALA A 162 -3.10 -21.86 -6.52
C ALA A 162 -1.91 -21.34 -5.69
N LYS A 163 -0.71 -21.52 -6.21
CA LYS A 163 0.53 -20.97 -5.67
C LYS A 163 0.89 -19.72 -6.46
N VAL A 164 0.97 -18.59 -5.79
CA VAL A 164 1.30 -17.29 -6.38
C VAL A 164 2.65 -16.82 -5.85
N PHE A 165 3.53 -16.41 -6.74
CA PHE A 165 4.80 -15.77 -6.39
C PHE A 165 4.83 -14.32 -6.82
N VAL A 166 5.16 -13.41 -5.89
CA VAL A 166 5.26 -11.98 -6.14
C VAL A 166 6.72 -11.54 -6.04
N ALA A 167 7.29 -11.10 -7.14
CA ALA A 167 8.66 -10.60 -7.22
C ALA A 167 8.67 -9.08 -7.11
N GLY A 168 9.04 -8.59 -5.93
CA GLY A 168 8.97 -7.20 -5.48
C GLY A 168 7.82 -6.98 -4.50
N ALA A 169 8.12 -6.48 -3.30
CA ALA A 169 7.16 -6.17 -2.24
C ALA A 169 7.09 -4.65 -1.96
N GLY A 170 7.13 -3.84 -3.03
CA GLY A 170 6.77 -2.42 -2.98
C GLY A 170 5.24 -2.26 -2.88
N VAL A 171 4.73 -1.03 -3.06
CA VAL A 171 3.28 -0.75 -2.94
C VAL A 171 2.44 -1.66 -3.83
N ALA A 172 2.84 -1.85 -5.09
CA ALA A 172 2.16 -2.75 -6.03
C ALA A 172 2.24 -4.21 -5.60
N GLY A 173 3.44 -4.66 -5.19
CA GLY A 173 3.63 -6.04 -4.75
C GLY A 173 2.86 -6.37 -3.47
N LEU A 174 2.84 -5.48 -2.49
CA LEU A 174 2.04 -5.66 -1.26
C LEU A 174 0.54 -5.71 -1.58
N ALA A 175 0.05 -4.87 -2.51
CA ALA A 175 -1.34 -4.95 -2.96
C ALA A 175 -1.64 -6.27 -3.68
N ALA A 176 -0.71 -6.78 -4.51
CA ALA A 176 -0.84 -8.08 -5.15
C ALA A 176 -0.85 -9.22 -4.14
N ILE A 177 0.05 -9.20 -3.12
CA ILE A 177 0.10 -10.20 -2.04
C ILE A 177 -1.23 -10.25 -1.29
N GLY A 178 -1.73 -9.09 -0.82
CA GLY A 178 -3.00 -9.01 -0.09
C GLY A 178 -4.18 -9.49 -0.94
N THR A 179 -4.21 -9.13 -2.22
CA THR A 179 -5.27 -9.56 -3.14
C THR A 179 -5.24 -11.06 -3.39
N ALA A 180 -4.09 -11.63 -3.72
CA ALA A 180 -3.94 -13.07 -3.97
C ALA A 180 -4.24 -13.91 -2.72
N SER A 181 -3.81 -13.44 -1.54
CA SER A 181 -4.14 -14.05 -0.26
C SER A 181 -5.65 -13.98 0.03
N SER A 182 -6.31 -12.85 -0.25
CA SER A 182 -7.76 -12.69 -0.10
C SER A 182 -8.56 -13.59 -1.04
N LEU A 183 -8.02 -13.91 -2.23
CA LEU A 183 -8.58 -14.91 -3.14
C LEU A 183 -8.32 -16.35 -2.71
N GLY A 184 -7.59 -16.57 -1.61
CA GLY A 184 -7.34 -17.88 -1.02
C GLY A 184 -6.17 -18.66 -1.63
N ALA A 185 -5.28 -17.98 -2.36
CA ALA A 185 -4.04 -18.57 -2.88
C ALA A 185 -2.98 -18.75 -1.77
N VAL A 186 -2.06 -19.68 -1.96
CA VAL A 186 -0.81 -19.75 -1.19
C VAL A 186 0.17 -18.75 -1.82
N VAL A 187 0.47 -17.68 -1.10
CA VAL A 187 1.27 -16.57 -1.63
C VAL A 187 2.68 -16.60 -1.06
N ARG A 188 3.67 -16.53 -1.94
CA ARG A 188 5.07 -16.30 -1.62
C ARG A 188 5.53 -15.00 -2.24
N ALA A 189 6.43 -14.30 -1.59
CA ALA A 189 6.97 -13.04 -2.12
C ALA A 189 8.43 -12.84 -1.76
N THR A 190 9.14 -12.12 -2.60
CA THR A 190 10.52 -11.70 -2.37
C THR A 190 10.71 -10.22 -2.64
N ASP A 191 11.68 -9.62 -1.97
CA ASP A 191 12.17 -8.26 -2.24
C ASP A 191 13.65 -8.18 -1.89
N VAL A 192 14.38 -7.30 -2.53
CA VAL A 192 15.80 -7.06 -2.22
C VAL A 192 15.99 -6.40 -0.84
N ARG A 193 14.94 -5.83 -0.28
CA ARG A 193 14.90 -5.17 1.02
C ARG A 193 14.37 -6.14 2.09
N PRO A 194 15.21 -6.62 3.01
CA PRO A 194 14.78 -7.60 4.02
C PRO A 194 13.76 -7.06 5.03
N GLU A 195 13.71 -5.74 5.23
CA GLU A 195 12.78 -5.07 6.15
C GLU A 195 11.32 -5.20 5.75
N VAL A 196 11.00 -5.53 4.48
CA VAL A 196 9.62 -5.73 4.03
C VAL A 196 9.06 -7.12 4.37
N ALA A 197 9.88 -8.02 4.89
CA ALA A 197 9.48 -9.39 5.21
C ALA A 197 8.29 -9.46 6.19
N GLU A 198 8.26 -8.55 7.19
CA GLU A 198 7.16 -8.47 8.14
C GLU A 198 5.86 -7.99 7.47
N GLN A 199 5.96 -7.03 6.54
CA GLN A 199 4.81 -6.53 5.77
C GLN A 199 4.22 -7.63 4.89
N VAL A 200 5.06 -8.43 4.24
CA VAL A 200 4.64 -9.62 3.45
C VAL A 200 3.84 -10.59 4.34
N ARG A 201 4.39 -10.96 5.51
CA ARG A 201 3.73 -11.88 6.44
C ARG A 201 2.41 -11.31 6.98
N SER A 202 2.35 -10.02 7.27
CA SER A 202 1.14 -9.36 7.77
C SER A 202 -0.03 -9.40 6.77
N LEU A 203 0.28 -9.49 5.46
CA LEU A 203 -0.70 -9.63 4.39
C LEU A 203 -1.02 -11.09 4.02
N GLY A 204 -0.50 -12.05 4.79
CA GLY A 204 -0.75 -13.48 4.59
C GLY A 204 0.18 -14.15 3.57
N GLY A 205 1.28 -13.49 3.18
CA GLY A 205 2.31 -14.07 2.32
C GLY A 205 3.46 -14.70 3.10
N GLU A 206 4.13 -15.68 2.50
CA GLU A 206 5.40 -16.22 2.94
C GLU A 206 6.54 -15.43 2.28
N TYR A 207 7.46 -14.89 3.07
CA TYR A 207 8.63 -14.19 2.54
C TYR A 207 9.73 -15.19 2.19
N VAL A 208 10.14 -15.19 0.92
CA VAL A 208 11.26 -15.99 0.38
C VAL A 208 12.45 -15.07 0.23
N GLY A 209 13.39 -15.13 1.17
CA GLY A 209 14.64 -14.35 1.11
C GLY A 209 15.64 -14.98 0.16
N VAL A 210 16.44 -14.14 -0.50
CA VAL A 210 17.67 -14.59 -1.17
C VAL A 210 18.68 -14.94 -0.09
N PRO A 211 19.32 -16.13 -0.10
CA PRO A 211 20.32 -16.49 0.89
C PRO A 211 21.43 -15.42 0.97
N ALA A 212 21.64 -14.84 2.15
CA ALA A 212 22.64 -13.81 2.36
C ALA A 212 24.03 -14.45 2.50
N ASP A 213 25.05 -13.80 1.94
CA ASP A 213 26.44 -14.08 2.28
C ASP A 213 26.80 -13.26 3.53
N GLU A 214 27.56 -13.80 4.47
CA GLU A 214 27.89 -13.15 5.75
C GLU A 214 28.60 -11.79 5.56
N SER A 215 29.19 -11.54 4.39
CA SER A 215 29.89 -10.29 4.04
C SER A 215 29.00 -9.15 3.55
N GLU A 216 27.73 -9.39 3.17
CA GLU A 216 26.83 -8.40 2.53
C GLU A 216 25.85 -7.72 3.52
N GLN A 217 25.82 -8.09 4.79
CA GLN A 217 24.84 -7.61 5.77
C GLN A 217 24.97 -6.11 6.15
N ALA A 218 25.96 -5.39 5.62
CA ALA A 218 26.30 -4.02 6.05
C ALA A 218 25.76 -2.88 5.15
N ALA A 219 25.13 -3.14 4.01
CA ALA A 219 24.69 -2.09 3.08
C ALA A 219 23.18 -1.86 3.09
N GLY A 220 22.66 -1.29 4.17
CA GLY A 220 21.29 -0.78 4.23
C GLY A 220 21.12 0.45 3.35
N SER A 221 20.29 0.37 2.29
CA SER A 221 19.96 1.51 1.42
C SER A 221 18.78 2.30 1.97
N GLY A 222 19.04 3.52 2.47
CA GLY A 222 18.02 4.42 3.06
C GLY A 222 17.06 5.13 2.08
N THR A 223 16.92 4.70 0.82
CA THR A 223 16.15 5.43 -0.21
C THR A 223 14.75 4.89 -0.52
N GLY A 224 14.31 3.81 0.12
CA GLY A 224 12.97 3.23 -0.11
C GLY A 224 12.76 2.56 -1.48
N TYR A 225 13.73 2.61 -2.40
CA TYR A 225 13.79 1.85 -3.65
C TYR A 225 14.86 0.76 -3.60
N ALA A 226 14.70 -0.28 -4.43
CA ALA A 226 15.75 -1.25 -4.68
C ALA A 226 17.00 -0.55 -5.24
N SER A 227 18.14 -0.75 -4.59
CA SER A 227 19.45 -0.34 -5.11
C SER A 227 19.96 -1.38 -6.11
N VAL A 228 21.00 -1.01 -6.86
CA VAL A 228 21.73 -1.96 -7.72
C VAL A 228 22.33 -3.05 -6.84
N THR A 229 21.98 -4.29 -7.13
CA THR A 229 22.44 -5.50 -6.42
C THR A 229 23.85 -5.90 -6.87
N SER A 230 24.56 -6.69 -6.06
CA SER A 230 25.85 -7.26 -6.45
C SER A 230 25.65 -8.43 -7.41
N GLU A 231 26.66 -8.73 -8.24
CA GLU A 231 26.62 -9.90 -9.14
C GLU A 231 26.43 -11.22 -8.38
N SER A 232 27.00 -11.33 -7.18
CA SER A 232 26.83 -12.50 -6.31
C SER A 232 25.38 -12.62 -5.80
N PHE A 233 24.74 -11.51 -5.44
CA PHE A 233 23.34 -11.49 -5.07
C PHE A 233 22.45 -11.90 -6.24
N ASP A 234 22.68 -11.33 -7.43
CA ASP A 234 21.90 -11.63 -8.63
C ASP A 234 21.99 -13.11 -9.03
N ALA A 235 23.16 -13.72 -8.89
CA ALA A 235 23.32 -15.16 -9.15
C ALA A 235 22.51 -16.03 -8.16
N ARG A 236 22.52 -15.71 -6.87
CA ARG A 236 21.72 -16.43 -5.86
C ARG A 236 20.21 -16.17 -6.05
N ALA A 237 19.84 -14.94 -6.38
CA ALA A 237 18.46 -14.60 -6.70
C ALA A 237 17.95 -15.38 -7.91
N ALA A 238 18.76 -15.54 -8.97
CA ALA A 238 18.40 -16.32 -10.14
C ALA A 238 18.11 -17.80 -9.80
N VAL A 239 18.87 -18.41 -8.89
CA VAL A 239 18.59 -19.79 -8.41
C VAL A 239 17.23 -19.84 -7.71
N MET A 240 16.96 -18.91 -6.81
CA MET A 240 15.68 -18.82 -6.09
C MET A 240 14.52 -18.59 -7.08
N TYR A 241 14.64 -17.68 -8.06
CA TYR A 241 13.62 -17.47 -9.08
C TYR A 241 13.34 -18.72 -9.91
N ALA A 242 14.40 -19.47 -10.29
CA ALA A 242 14.26 -20.73 -11.02
C ALA A 242 13.54 -21.80 -10.21
N GLU A 243 13.77 -21.89 -8.90
CA GLU A 243 13.06 -22.81 -8.01
C GLU A 243 11.59 -22.42 -7.89
N GLN A 244 11.29 -21.13 -7.69
CA GLN A 244 9.91 -20.67 -7.61
C GLN A 244 9.16 -20.91 -8.94
N ALA A 245 9.77 -20.58 -10.09
CA ALA A 245 9.14 -20.77 -11.40
C ALA A 245 8.67 -22.21 -11.65
N ARG A 246 9.40 -23.24 -11.17
CA ARG A 246 9.01 -24.65 -11.32
C ARG A 246 7.82 -25.04 -10.43
N ASP A 247 7.65 -24.38 -9.28
CA ASP A 247 6.65 -24.79 -8.27
C ASP A 247 5.35 -24.00 -8.33
N VAL A 248 5.40 -22.72 -8.71
CA VAL A 248 4.22 -21.85 -8.67
C VAL A 248 3.33 -21.96 -9.91
N ASP A 249 2.12 -21.45 -9.79
CA ASP A 249 1.13 -21.44 -10.86
C ASP A 249 0.96 -20.03 -11.45
N VAL A 250 1.20 -18.99 -10.64
CA VAL A 250 1.10 -17.58 -11.05
C VAL A 250 2.33 -16.82 -10.56
N VAL A 251 2.88 -15.94 -11.41
CA VAL A 251 3.93 -15.00 -11.04
C VAL A 251 3.46 -13.58 -11.32
N VAL A 252 3.68 -12.67 -10.38
CA VAL A 252 3.50 -11.22 -10.56
C VAL A 252 4.84 -10.54 -10.32
N THR A 253 5.38 -9.83 -11.33
CA THR A 253 6.64 -9.10 -11.20
C THR A 253 6.40 -7.60 -11.14
N THR A 254 7.05 -6.94 -10.17
CA THR A 254 6.86 -5.50 -9.90
C THR A 254 8.19 -4.74 -9.78
N ALA A 255 9.31 -5.35 -10.18
CA ALA A 255 10.62 -4.75 -9.99
C ALA A 255 10.87 -3.64 -11.03
N LEU A 256 10.93 -2.41 -10.53
CA LEU A 256 11.21 -1.21 -11.32
C LEU A 256 12.31 -0.39 -10.65
N ILE A 257 13.25 0.10 -11.47
CA ILE A 257 14.27 1.05 -11.05
C ILE A 257 13.98 2.36 -11.80
N PRO A 258 13.63 3.44 -11.11
CA PRO A 258 13.31 4.70 -11.78
C PRO A 258 14.43 5.19 -12.72
N GLY A 259 14.05 5.55 -13.94
CA GLY A 259 14.98 6.08 -14.94
C GLY A 259 15.92 5.06 -15.59
N ARG A 260 15.70 3.75 -15.37
CA ARG A 260 16.48 2.66 -15.98
C ARG A 260 15.55 1.58 -16.56
N PRO A 261 16.04 0.77 -17.52
CA PRO A 261 15.33 -0.43 -17.93
C PRO A 261 15.06 -1.36 -16.76
N ALA A 262 13.93 -2.04 -16.78
CA ALA A 262 13.55 -3.00 -15.75
C ALA A 262 14.56 -4.18 -15.71
N PRO A 263 14.94 -4.67 -14.52
CA PRO A 263 15.82 -5.83 -14.41
C PRO A 263 15.10 -7.09 -14.91
N ARG A 264 15.83 -7.97 -15.60
CA ARG A 264 15.31 -9.25 -16.03
C ARG A 264 15.33 -10.24 -14.86
N LEU A 265 14.16 -10.59 -14.34
CA LEU A 265 14.01 -11.52 -13.20
C LEU A 265 13.75 -12.95 -13.65
N LEU A 266 12.92 -13.13 -14.68
CA LEU A 266 12.60 -14.44 -15.25
C LEU A 266 13.20 -14.55 -16.65
N THR A 267 14.12 -15.52 -16.81
CA THR A 267 14.72 -15.86 -18.09
C THR A 267 13.78 -16.73 -18.93
N GLU A 268 14.11 -16.94 -20.20
CA GLU A 268 13.35 -17.79 -21.10
C GLU A 268 13.30 -19.24 -20.57
N GLU A 269 14.41 -19.75 -20.03
CA GLU A 269 14.52 -21.09 -19.45
C GLU A 269 13.64 -21.23 -18.20
N MET A 270 13.56 -20.20 -17.36
CA MET A 270 12.68 -20.19 -16.19
C MET A 270 11.22 -20.23 -16.61
N VAL A 271 10.81 -19.42 -17.58
CA VAL A 271 9.45 -19.43 -18.13
C VAL A 271 9.13 -20.78 -18.79
N ALA A 272 10.08 -21.36 -19.55
CA ALA A 272 9.92 -22.68 -20.15
C ALA A 272 9.80 -23.82 -19.12
N SER A 273 10.32 -23.61 -17.89
CA SER A 273 10.23 -24.58 -16.80
C SER A 273 8.90 -24.51 -16.02
N MET A 274 8.08 -23.48 -16.25
CA MET A 274 6.77 -23.34 -15.60
C MET A 274 5.77 -24.38 -16.13
N LYS A 275 4.77 -24.68 -15.31
CA LYS A 275 3.71 -25.64 -15.67
C LYS A 275 2.84 -25.08 -16.81
N PRO A 276 2.37 -25.91 -17.75
CA PRO A 276 1.39 -25.49 -18.74
C PRO A 276 0.12 -24.90 -18.07
N GLY A 277 -0.37 -23.78 -18.60
CA GLY A 277 -1.50 -23.03 -18.04
C GLY A 277 -1.12 -22.15 -16.85
N SER A 278 0.16 -21.98 -16.53
CA SER A 278 0.63 -20.94 -15.61
C SER A 278 0.48 -19.55 -16.21
N VAL A 279 0.38 -18.54 -15.35
CA VAL A 279 0.21 -17.14 -15.76
C VAL A 279 1.32 -16.28 -15.16
N VAL A 280 1.90 -15.39 -15.95
CA VAL A 280 2.85 -14.38 -15.51
C VAL A 280 2.29 -13.01 -15.83
N VAL A 281 2.23 -12.11 -14.85
CA VAL A 281 1.89 -10.70 -15.06
C VAL A 281 3.14 -9.87 -14.86
N ASP A 282 3.61 -9.28 -15.95
CA ASP A 282 4.78 -8.41 -15.95
C ASP A 282 4.36 -6.95 -15.86
N MET A 283 4.39 -6.38 -14.64
CA MET A 283 4.02 -4.98 -14.42
C MET A 283 5.10 -3.99 -14.88
N ALA A 284 6.28 -4.49 -15.27
CA ALA A 284 7.39 -3.68 -15.77
C ALA A 284 7.49 -3.68 -17.30
N ALA A 285 6.52 -4.24 -18.02
CA ALA A 285 6.55 -4.41 -19.47
C ALA A 285 6.84 -3.10 -20.25
N ALA A 286 6.28 -1.95 -19.79
CA ALA A 286 6.53 -0.64 -20.36
C ALA A 286 8.02 -0.19 -20.35
N GLN A 287 8.84 -0.78 -19.47
CA GLN A 287 10.25 -0.40 -19.24
C GLN A 287 11.20 -1.54 -19.60
N GLY A 288 10.83 -2.37 -20.56
CA GLY A 288 11.62 -3.51 -21.04
C GLY A 288 11.28 -4.84 -20.39
N GLY A 289 10.46 -4.86 -19.35
CA GLY A 289 9.91 -6.04 -18.70
C GLY A 289 10.88 -6.80 -17.79
N ASN A 290 10.32 -7.41 -16.75
CA ASN A 290 11.03 -8.32 -15.85
C ASN A 290 11.08 -9.76 -16.37
N VAL A 291 10.29 -10.10 -17.41
CA VAL A 291 10.05 -11.44 -17.89
C VAL A 291 10.47 -11.57 -19.35
N ALA A 292 11.22 -12.61 -19.67
CA ALA A 292 11.54 -12.91 -21.06
C ALA A 292 10.26 -13.26 -21.84
N GLY A 293 10.11 -12.69 -23.03
CA GLY A 293 8.91 -12.86 -23.87
C GLY A 293 7.74 -11.96 -23.51
N SER A 294 7.87 -11.07 -22.52
CA SER A 294 6.88 -10.03 -22.22
C SER A 294 6.85 -8.99 -23.34
N VAL A 295 5.66 -8.67 -23.84
CA VAL A 295 5.43 -7.64 -24.86
C VAL A 295 4.48 -6.58 -24.28
N PRO A 296 4.84 -5.29 -24.35
CA PRO A 296 3.99 -4.19 -23.85
C PRO A 296 2.59 -4.23 -24.48
N ASP A 297 1.55 -4.10 -23.64
CA ASP A 297 0.13 -4.09 -23.97
C ASP A 297 -0.42 -5.39 -24.61
N GLU A 298 0.35 -6.46 -24.62
CA GLU A 298 -0.06 -7.73 -25.21
C GLU A 298 -0.17 -8.87 -24.19
N VAL A 299 -0.89 -9.92 -24.60
CA VAL A 299 -0.94 -11.21 -23.92
C VAL A 299 -0.28 -12.22 -24.86
N VAL A 300 0.81 -12.80 -24.42
CA VAL A 300 1.60 -13.77 -25.19
C VAL A 300 1.44 -15.15 -24.54
N VAL A 301 1.16 -16.17 -25.35
CA VAL A 301 1.18 -17.57 -24.91
C VAL A 301 2.43 -18.24 -25.44
N THR A 302 3.25 -18.76 -24.53
CA THR A 302 4.50 -19.42 -24.89
C THR A 302 4.27 -20.84 -25.44
N PRO A 303 5.25 -21.46 -26.13
CA PRO A 303 5.11 -22.81 -26.66
C PRO A 303 4.78 -23.88 -25.62
N ASN A 304 5.21 -23.71 -24.36
CA ASN A 304 4.88 -24.60 -23.25
C ASN A 304 3.53 -24.25 -22.57
N GLY A 305 2.76 -23.30 -23.12
CA GLY A 305 1.42 -22.96 -22.65
C GLY A 305 1.39 -22.03 -21.42
N VAL A 306 2.43 -21.24 -21.18
CA VAL A 306 2.44 -20.19 -20.16
C VAL A 306 1.89 -18.90 -20.77
N THR A 307 0.95 -18.25 -20.09
CA THR A 307 0.38 -16.98 -20.51
C THR A 307 1.14 -15.82 -19.84
N ILE A 308 1.76 -14.94 -20.65
CA ILE A 308 2.46 -13.74 -20.18
C ILE A 308 1.59 -12.53 -20.49
N ILE A 309 1.23 -11.76 -19.48
CA ILE A 309 0.42 -10.54 -19.56
C ILE A 309 1.34 -9.33 -19.35
N GLY A 310 1.50 -8.51 -20.43
CA GLY A 310 2.36 -7.33 -20.44
C GLY A 310 1.61 -6.00 -20.43
N TYR A 311 0.45 -5.91 -19.77
CA TYR A 311 -0.34 -4.67 -19.75
C TYR A 311 0.41 -3.53 -19.08
N THR A 312 0.54 -2.39 -19.78
CA THR A 312 1.35 -1.26 -19.33
C THR A 312 0.59 -0.29 -18.43
N ASP A 313 -0.75 -0.28 -18.49
CA ASP A 313 -1.58 0.57 -17.64
C ASP A 313 -2.69 -0.23 -16.94
N LEU A 314 -2.31 -1.01 -15.97
CA LEU A 314 -3.25 -1.75 -15.14
C LEU A 314 -4.23 -0.86 -14.35
N PRO A 315 -3.87 0.35 -13.86
CA PRO A 315 -4.84 1.23 -13.21
C PRO A 315 -6.00 1.66 -14.11
N ALA A 316 -5.78 1.87 -15.41
CA ALA A 316 -6.84 2.23 -16.34
C ALA A 316 -7.91 1.13 -16.49
N ARG A 317 -7.57 -0.13 -16.16
CA ARG A 317 -8.50 -1.27 -16.15
C ARG A 317 -9.38 -1.33 -14.89
N LEU A 318 -9.26 -0.34 -13.99
CA LEU A 318 -10.12 -0.12 -12.83
C LEU A 318 -10.50 1.38 -12.76
N PRO A 319 -11.17 1.91 -13.80
CA PRO A 319 -11.24 3.34 -14.07
C PRO A 319 -11.92 4.15 -12.95
N ALA A 320 -12.99 3.65 -12.35
CA ALA A 320 -13.73 4.41 -11.34
C ALA A 320 -12.87 4.70 -10.09
N GLN A 321 -12.25 3.66 -9.50
CA GLN A 321 -11.40 3.80 -8.32
C GLN A 321 -10.10 4.53 -8.64
N ALA A 322 -9.48 4.24 -9.79
CA ALA A 322 -8.26 4.90 -10.21
C ALA A 322 -8.48 6.41 -10.40
N SER A 323 -9.57 6.81 -11.07
CA SER A 323 -9.95 8.20 -11.22
C SER A 323 -10.23 8.88 -9.87
N GLN A 324 -10.95 8.20 -8.98
CA GLN A 324 -11.28 8.75 -7.67
C GLN A 324 -10.01 9.01 -6.83
N LEU A 325 -9.04 8.08 -6.82
CA LEU A 325 -7.79 8.25 -6.08
C LEU A 325 -6.90 9.30 -6.75
N PHE A 326 -6.75 9.27 -8.08
CA PHE A 326 -5.98 10.26 -8.84
C PHE A 326 -6.54 11.67 -8.60
N ALA A 327 -7.84 11.88 -8.78
CA ALA A 327 -8.52 13.13 -8.51
C ALA A 327 -8.37 13.60 -7.06
N THR A 328 -8.32 12.67 -6.10
CA THR A 328 -8.08 13.02 -4.69
C THR A 328 -6.66 13.54 -4.49
N ASN A 329 -5.64 12.95 -5.12
CA ASN A 329 -4.28 13.47 -5.06
C ASN A 329 -4.20 14.88 -5.69
N LEU A 330 -4.88 15.13 -6.83
CA LEU A 330 -4.96 16.45 -7.46
C LEU A 330 -5.66 17.49 -6.57
N VAL A 331 -6.78 17.13 -5.95
CA VAL A 331 -7.47 18.02 -5.00
C VAL A 331 -6.59 18.36 -3.80
N ASN A 332 -5.82 17.41 -3.30
CA ASN A 332 -4.89 17.66 -2.21
C ASN A 332 -3.79 18.65 -2.63
N LEU A 333 -3.25 18.51 -3.87
CA LEU A 333 -2.31 19.48 -4.42
C LEU A 333 -2.95 20.87 -4.54
N LEU A 334 -4.14 20.97 -5.14
CA LEU A 334 -4.82 22.25 -5.27
C LEU A 334 -5.20 22.86 -3.92
N THR A 335 -5.46 22.03 -2.90
CA THR A 335 -5.67 22.52 -1.52
C THR A 335 -4.40 23.16 -0.96
N LEU A 336 -3.23 22.56 -1.23
CA LEU A 336 -1.93 23.14 -0.85
C LEU A 336 -1.68 24.46 -1.58
N LEU A 337 -2.00 24.53 -2.88
CA LEU A 337 -1.75 25.69 -3.73
C LEU A 337 -2.79 26.82 -3.53
N THR A 338 -3.95 26.55 -2.89
CA THR A 338 -5.04 27.54 -2.76
C THR A 338 -5.41 27.76 -1.28
N PRO A 339 -4.49 28.31 -0.46
CA PRO A 339 -4.76 28.51 0.95
C PRO A 339 -5.91 29.52 1.20
N GLY A 340 -6.11 30.50 0.29
CA GLY A 340 -7.18 31.47 0.35
C GLY A 340 -8.56 30.95 -0.03
N ARG A 341 -8.66 29.76 -0.62
CA ARG A 341 -9.89 29.15 -1.16
C ARG A 341 -10.65 30.09 -2.11
N ASP A 342 -9.93 30.87 -2.88
CA ASP A 342 -10.42 31.89 -3.80
C ASP A 342 -10.30 31.48 -5.28
N GLY A 343 -9.97 30.20 -5.54
CA GLY A 343 -9.77 29.66 -6.88
C GLY A 343 -8.47 30.13 -7.55
N ARG A 344 -7.55 30.72 -6.81
CA ARG A 344 -6.27 31.25 -7.32
C ARG A 344 -5.10 30.48 -6.73
N PRO A 345 -4.38 29.66 -7.54
CA PRO A 345 -3.24 28.93 -7.04
C PRO A 345 -2.06 29.86 -6.75
N VAL A 346 -1.41 29.67 -5.62
CA VAL A 346 -0.21 30.37 -5.18
C VAL A 346 0.97 29.39 -5.24
N PHE A 347 2.05 29.80 -5.89
CA PHE A 347 3.24 28.97 -6.06
C PHE A 347 4.38 29.50 -5.19
N ASP A 348 4.52 28.94 -4.01
CA ASP A 348 5.65 29.18 -3.13
C ASP A 348 6.78 28.20 -3.49
N LEU A 349 7.81 28.69 -4.19
CA LEU A 349 8.95 27.87 -4.58
C LEU A 349 9.96 27.61 -3.46
N ASP A 350 9.80 28.24 -2.30
CA ASP A 350 10.55 27.92 -1.09
C ASP A 350 9.98 26.66 -0.41
N ASP A 351 8.71 26.34 -0.70
CA ASP A 351 8.13 25.06 -0.30
C ASP A 351 8.70 23.91 -1.15
N VAL A 352 9.40 22.98 -0.47
CA VAL A 352 10.08 21.84 -1.09
C VAL A 352 9.13 20.97 -1.94
N VAL A 353 7.85 20.85 -1.55
CA VAL A 353 6.85 20.07 -2.30
C VAL A 353 6.49 20.78 -3.60
N VAL A 354 6.12 22.06 -3.50
CA VAL A 354 5.76 22.88 -4.67
C VAL A 354 6.94 23.01 -5.62
N ARG A 355 8.15 23.28 -5.10
CA ARG A 355 9.38 23.38 -5.90
C ARG A 355 9.71 22.06 -6.59
N GLY A 356 9.57 20.92 -5.90
CA GLY A 356 9.87 19.60 -6.44
C GLY A 356 8.96 19.20 -7.59
N MET A 357 7.70 19.60 -7.55
CA MET A 357 6.70 19.29 -8.57
C MET A 357 6.66 20.29 -9.73
N THR A 358 7.11 21.53 -9.52
CA THR A 358 7.08 22.59 -10.57
C THR A 358 8.24 22.37 -11.53
N VAL A 359 7.94 21.96 -12.76
CA VAL A 359 8.94 21.63 -13.79
C VAL A 359 9.15 22.76 -14.82
N ALA A 360 8.14 23.63 -15.00
CA ALA A 360 8.21 24.82 -15.82
C ALA A 360 7.38 25.94 -15.20
N ARG A 361 7.85 27.19 -15.26
CA ARG A 361 7.09 28.36 -14.81
C ARG A 361 7.65 29.66 -15.41
N ALA A 362 6.76 30.58 -15.81
CA ALA A 362 7.12 31.89 -16.33
C ALA A 362 8.19 31.87 -17.43
N GLY A 363 8.16 30.87 -18.31
CA GLY A 363 9.14 30.71 -19.38
C GLY A 363 10.49 30.12 -18.94
N GLU A 364 10.61 29.68 -17.69
CA GLU A 364 11.81 29.04 -17.17
C GLU A 364 11.61 27.53 -16.97
N LYS A 365 12.64 26.75 -17.31
CA LYS A 365 12.71 25.32 -17.03
C LYS A 365 13.26 25.10 -15.62
N LEU A 366 12.43 24.54 -14.73
CA LEU A 366 12.77 24.34 -13.33
C LEU A 366 13.16 22.89 -12.99
N TRP A 367 13.24 22.02 -13.99
CA TRP A 367 13.67 20.63 -13.87
C TRP A 367 15.15 20.47 -14.23
N PRO A 368 15.97 19.68 -13.46
CA PRO A 368 15.62 18.99 -12.23
C PRO A 368 15.49 19.93 -11.03
N PRO A 369 14.67 19.56 -10.00
CA PRO A 369 14.60 20.33 -8.77
C PRO A 369 15.93 20.26 -8.00
N PRO A 370 16.23 21.26 -7.16
CA PRO A 370 17.37 21.16 -6.24
C PRO A 370 17.26 19.90 -5.38
N PRO A 371 18.39 19.26 -5.03
CA PRO A 371 18.35 18.13 -4.12
C PRO A 371 17.66 18.57 -2.82
N VAL A 372 16.64 17.82 -2.41
CA VAL A 372 16.01 18.03 -1.11
C VAL A 372 17.11 17.77 -0.07
N PRO A 373 17.44 18.74 0.79
CA PRO A 373 18.29 18.44 1.91
C PRO A 373 17.54 17.38 2.72
N VAL A 374 18.01 16.13 2.64
CA VAL A 374 17.58 15.11 3.59
C VAL A 374 17.99 15.70 4.92
N SER A 375 17.03 16.17 5.72
CA SER A 375 17.31 16.47 7.12
C SER A 375 17.87 15.17 7.64
N ALA A 376 19.19 15.12 7.75
CA ALA A 376 19.84 14.05 8.50
C ALA A 376 19.06 14.06 9.80
N ALA A 377 18.38 12.97 10.11
CA ALA A 377 17.86 12.76 11.45
C ALA A 377 19.01 13.19 12.34
N PRO A 378 18.83 14.15 13.30
CA PRO A 378 19.94 14.71 14.04
C PRO A 378 20.80 13.53 14.39
N ALA A 379 22.06 13.56 13.90
CA ALA A 379 23.00 12.47 14.14
C ALA A 379 22.88 12.23 15.63
N PRO A 380 22.54 11.02 16.11
CA PRO A 380 22.44 10.78 17.53
C PRO A 380 23.67 11.44 18.11
N ALA A 381 23.48 12.43 19.00
CA ALA A 381 24.59 13.20 19.56
C ALA A 381 25.68 12.16 19.87
N ALA A 382 26.88 12.34 19.30
CA ALA A 382 27.90 11.32 19.36
C ALA A 382 27.96 10.87 20.82
N ASP A 383 27.42 9.70 21.09
CA ASP A 383 27.54 9.11 22.42
C ASP A 383 29.01 9.09 22.74
N PRO A 384 29.40 9.47 23.95
CA PRO A 384 30.79 9.31 24.40
C PRO A 384 31.20 7.89 23.99
N PRO A 385 32.45 7.69 23.49
CA PRO A 385 32.89 6.42 22.94
C PRO A 385 32.35 5.29 23.81
N PRO A 386 31.63 4.33 23.25
CA PRO A 386 30.95 3.32 24.06
C PRO A 386 32.01 2.65 24.94
N ALA A 387 31.74 2.67 26.22
CA ALA A 387 32.43 1.75 27.12
C ALA A 387 32.36 0.36 26.48
N PRO A 388 33.44 -0.44 26.47
CA PRO A 388 33.44 -1.73 25.79
C PRO A 388 32.14 -2.46 26.13
N LEU A 389 31.34 -2.70 25.08
CA LEU A 389 30.05 -3.40 25.21
C LEU A 389 30.31 -4.70 25.95
N PRO A 390 29.60 -4.99 27.03
CA PRO A 390 29.57 -6.35 27.52
C PRO A 390 29.20 -7.24 26.32
N PRO A 391 29.82 -8.41 26.16
CA PRO A 391 29.56 -9.28 25.02
C PRO A 391 28.04 -9.46 24.84
N PRO A 392 27.53 -9.49 23.60
CA PRO A 392 26.09 -9.57 23.35
C PRO A 392 25.51 -10.74 24.13
N ALA A 393 24.83 -10.41 25.20
CA ALA A 393 23.96 -11.34 25.87
C ALA A 393 22.69 -11.31 25.05
N ASP A 394 22.57 -12.24 24.12
CA ASP A 394 21.26 -12.79 23.73
C ASP A 394 21.44 -13.59 22.44
N GLY A 395 22.13 -14.72 22.60
CA GLY A 395 21.69 -15.93 21.92
C GLY A 395 20.33 -16.32 22.50
N PRO A 396 19.46 -17.06 21.79
CA PRO A 396 18.19 -17.53 22.35
C PRO A 396 18.47 -18.10 23.74
N PRO A 397 17.74 -17.66 24.78
CA PRO A 397 18.09 -18.00 26.16
C PRO A 397 18.28 -19.49 26.23
N ALA A 398 19.45 -19.89 26.75
CA ALA A 398 19.84 -21.29 26.82
C ALA A 398 18.63 -22.12 27.29
N PRO A 399 18.32 -23.24 26.65
CA PRO A 399 17.11 -24.02 26.93
C PRO A 399 16.88 -24.26 28.43
N GLY A 400 17.97 -24.27 29.23
CA GLY A 400 17.90 -24.35 30.68
C GLY A 400 17.24 -23.15 31.39
N ARG A 401 17.40 -21.91 30.92
CA ARG A 401 16.82 -20.73 31.57
C ARG A 401 15.31 -20.63 31.35
N ARG A 402 14.83 -20.99 30.18
CA ARG A 402 13.37 -21.10 29.91
C ARG A 402 12.76 -22.25 30.70
N ALA A 403 13.41 -23.40 30.73
CA ALA A 403 12.95 -24.53 31.55
C ALA A 403 12.95 -24.20 33.04
N ALA A 404 13.96 -23.45 33.55
CA ALA A 404 13.97 -23.02 34.95
C ALA A 404 12.86 -22.01 35.27
N LEU A 405 12.56 -21.06 34.38
CA LEU A 405 11.45 -20.10 34.56
C LEU A 405 10.09 -20.78 34.50
N VAL A 406 9.90 -21.73 33.57
CA VAL A 406 8.67 -22.53 33.47
C VAL A 406 8.54 -23.46 34.69
N GLY A 407 9.65 -24.07 35.11
CA GLY A 407 9.69 -24.90 36.31
C GLY A 407 9.36 -24.13 37.61
N LEU A 408 9.92 -22.90 37.74
CA LEU A 408 9.61 -22.02 38.86
C LEU A 408 8.15 -21.56 38.85
N GLY A 409 7.60 -21.22 37.67
CA GLY A 409 6.18 -20.87 37.51
C GLY A 409 5.26 -22.03 37.83
N ALA A 410 5.58 -23.25 37.42
CA ALA A 410 4.86 -24.45 37.73
C ALA A 410 4.92 -24.78 39.24
N ALA A 411 6.10 -24.64 39.87
CA ALA A 411 6.26 -24.86 41.30
C ALA A 411 5.47 -23.83 42.14
N LEU A 412 5.46 -22.55 41.72
CA LEU A 412 4.65 -21.51 42.37
C LEU A 412 3.15 -21.79 42.25
N LEU A 413 2.68 -22.21 41.08
CA LEU A 413 1.30 -22.60 40.84
C LEU A 413 0.93 -23.82 41.66
N PHE A 414 1.82 -24.82 41.78
CA PHE A 414 1.61 -26.01 42.58
C PHE A 414 1.53 -25.65 44.09
N LEU A 415 2.42 -24.80 44.58
CA LEU A 415 2.36 -24.33 45.97
C LEU A 415 1.10 -23.53 46.25
N LEU A 416 0.71 -22.64 45.31
CA LEU A 416 -0.55 -21.91 45.45
C LEU A 416 -1.75 -22.84 45.51
N ALA A 417 -1.79 -23.88 44.68
CA ALA A 417 -2.87 -24.89 44.72
C ALA A 417 -2.84 -25.74 45.98
N ALA A 418 -1.64 -26.13 46.46
CA ALA A 418 -1.51 -27.02 47.63
C ALA A 418 -1.95 -26.35 48.92
N PHE A 419 -1.86 -25.03 49.04
CA PHE A 419 -2.26 -24.27 50.25
C PHE A 419 -3.59 -23.49 50.07
N SER A 420 -4.31 -23.71 48.98
CA SER A 420 -5.57 -23.02 48.70
C SER A 420 -6.78 -23.81 49.11
N PRO A 421 -7.86 -23.14 49.56
CA PRO A 421 -9.15 -23.78 49.80
C PRO A 421 -9.72 -24.42 48.53
N ASP A 422 -10.48 -25.53 48.66
CA ASP A 422 -11.04 -26.29 47.52
C ASP A 422 -11.82 -25.42 46.51
N GLN A 423 -12.55 -24.41 47.00
CA GLN A 423 -13.28 -23.47 46.17
C GLN A 423 -12.36 -22.61 45.27
N LEU A 424 -11.18 -22.24 45.80
CA LEU A 424 -10.21 -21.45 45.04
C LEU A 424 -9.52 -22.29 43.95
N ILE A 425 -9.29 -23.57 44.23
CA ILE A 425 -8.70 -24.51 43.24
C ILE A 425 -9.64 -24.68 42.05
N GLY A 426 -10.94 -24.85 42.29
CA GLY A 426 -11.96 -24.92 41.23
C GLY A 426 -11.95 -23.66 40.34
N ASN A 427 -11.98 -22.48 40.95
CA ASN A 427 -11.95 -21.20 40.24
C ASN A 427 -10.66 -20.99 39.47
N LEU A 428 -9.51 -21.37 40.05
CA LEU A 428 -8.19 -21.26 39.40
C LEU A 428 -8.08 -22.19 38.18
N THR A 429 -8.65 -23.40 38.30
CA THR A 429 -8.67 -24.38 37.19
C THR A 429 -9.50 -23.84 36.01
N VAL A 430 -10.69 -23.30 36.28
CA VAL A 430 -11.54 -22.68 35.24
C VAL A 430 -10.84 -21.47 34.60
N PHE A 431 -10.18 -20.62 35.41
CA PHE A 431 -9.43 -19.48 34.92
C PHE A 431 -8.26 -19.91 34.02
N ALA A 432 -7.45 -20.87 34.45
CA ALA A 432 -6.34 -21.38 33.68
C ALA A 432 -6.80 -21.98 32.32
N LEU A 433 -7.87 -22.76 32.34
CA LEU A 433 -8.47 -23.36 31.17
C LEU A 433 -9.00 -22.25 30.21
N ALA A 434 -9.67 -21.24 30.74
CA ALA A 434 -10.19 -20.11 29.96
C ALA A 434 -9.06 -19.30 29.29
N VAL A 435 -7.92 -19.10 30.00
CA VAL A 435 -6.73 -18.43 29.42
C VAL A 435 -6.13 -19.26 28.27
N VAL A 436 -5.96 -20.58 28.46
CA VAL A 436 -5.42 -21.47 27.44
C VAL A 436 -6.33 -21.50 26.21
N VAL A 437 -7.63 -21.72 26.39
CA VAL A 437 -8.62 -21.75 25.29
C VAL A 437 -8.67 -20.40 24.61
N GLY A 438 -8.70 -19.29 25.35
CA GLY A 438 -8.71 -17.93 24.82
C GLY A 438 -7.49 -17.62 23.96
N PHE A 439 -6.30 -18.02 24.41
CA PHE A 439 -5.06 -17.85 23.66
C PHE A 439 -5.10 -18.61 22.31
N TYR A 440 -5.51 -19.87 22.32
CA TYR A 440 -5.64 -20.64 21.09
C TYR A 440 -6.71 -20.10 20.15
N VAL A 441 -7.86 -19.69 20.67
CA VAL A 441 -8.94 -19.12 19.85
C VAL A 441 -8.49 -17.81 19.18
N ILE A 442 -7.89 -16.89 19.96
CA ILE A 442 -7.46 -15.59 19.42
C ILE A 442 -6.34 -15.76 18.39
N GLY A 443 -5.40 -16.70 18.61
CA GLY A 443 -4.30 -16.95 17.69
C GLY A 443 -4.73 -17.49 16.32
N HIS A 444 -5.94 -18.04 16.19
CA HIS A 444 -6.49 -18.58 14.94
C HIS A 444 -7.54 -17.66 14.28
N VAL A 445 -7.79 -16.47 14.84
CA VAL A 445 -8.72 -15.49 14.25
C VAL A 445 -7.99 -14.67 13.18
N HIS A 446 -8.61 -14.50 12.02
CA HIS A 446 -8.09 -13.68 10.92
C HIS A 446 -7.86 -12.24 11.38
N HIS A 447 -6.72 -11.62 11.00
CA HIS A 447 -6.33 -10.26 11.42
C HIS A 447 -7.41 -9.19 11.15
N ALA A 448 -8.19 -9.34 10.08
CA ALA A 448 -9.32 -8.46 9.76
C ALA A 448 -10.42 -8.44 10.84
N LEU A 449 -10.53 -9.49 11.63
CA LEU A 449 -11.51 -9.63 12.70
C LEU A 449 -10.97 -9.25 14.10
N HIS A 450 -9.65 -9.00 14.23
CA HIS A 450 -9.06 -8.63 15.52
C HIS A 450 -9.65 -7.34 16.09
N THR A 451 -9.85 -6.30 15.27
CA THR A 451 -10.39 -5.02 15.74
C THR A 451 -11.86 -5.14 16.20
N PRO A 452 -12.79 -5.77 15.44
CA PRO A 452 -14.13 -6.04 15.92
C PRO A 452 -14.14 -6.94 17.16
N LEU A 453 -13.28 -7.96 17.21
CA LEU A 453 -13.19 -8.88 18.35
C LEU A 453 -12.70 -8.17 19.62
N MET A 454 -11.68 -7.29 19.51
CA MET A 454 -11.22 -6.48 20.64
C MET A 454 -12.33 -5.58 21.19
N SER A 455 -13.17 -5.02 20.34
CA SER A 455 -14.31 -4.21 20.76
C SER A 455 -15.36 -5.01 21.51
N VAL A 456 -15.68 -6.23 21.04
CA VAL A 456 -16.62 -7.12 21.68
C VAL A 456 -16.06 -7.65 23.02
N THR A 457 -14.77 -8.03 23.07
CA THR A 457 -14.12 -8.49 24.31
C THR A 457 -14.04 -7.38 25.36
N ASN A 458 -13.85 -6.14 24.96
CA ASN A 458 -13.92 -4.99 25.86
C ASN A 458 -15.33 -4.81 26.45
N ALA A 459 -16.38 -5.03 25.67
CA ALA A 459 -17.77 -5.00 26.16
C ALA A 459 -18.05 -6.11 27.18
N ILE A 460 -17.43 -7.31 27.06
CA ILE A 460 -17.53 -8.41 28.00
C ILE A 460 -16.98 -8.02 29.40
N SER A 461 -16.07 -7.03 29.46
CA SER A 461 -15.60 -6.45 30.72
C SER A 461 -16.74 -5.89 31.60
N GLY A 462 -17.94 -5.69 31.05
CA GLY A 462 -19.16 -5.40 31.83
C GLY A 462 -19.50 -6.44 32.90
N ILE A 463 -19.10 -7.70 32.71
CA ILE A 463 -19.26 -8.77 33.73
C ILE A 463 -18.44 -8.42 34.98
N ILE A 464 -17.24 -7.86 34.81
CA ILE A 464 -16.36 -7.42 35.91
C ILE A 464 -17.03 -6.29 36.69
N VAL A 465 -17.73 -5.37 36.02
CA VAL A 465 -18.49 -4.29 36.68
C VAL A 465 -19.57 -4.88 37.58
N VAL A 466 -20.34 -5.85 37.09
CA VAL A 466 -21.40 -6.50 37.89
C VAL A 466 -20.80 -7.24 39.09
N GLY A 467 -19.74 -8.03 38.89
CA GLY A 467 -19.07 -8.75 39.98
C GLY A 467 -18.48 -7.82 41.03
N ALA A 468 -17.89 -6.70 40.64
CA ALA A 468 -17.32 -5.70 41.53
C ALA A 468 -18.41 -4.92 42.28
N LEU A 469 -19.54 -4.58 41.66
CA LEU A 469 -20.69 -3.93 42.29
C LEU A 469 -21.25 -4.78 43.44
N LEU A 470 -21.31 -6.10 43.29
CA LEU A 470 -21.76 -7.03 44.33
C LEU A 470 -20.83 -7.01 45.56
N GLN A 471 -19.58 -6.58 45.42
CA GLN A 471 -18.63 -6.49 46.53
C GLN A 471 -18.60 -5.13 47.23
N LEU A 472 -19.27 -4.09 46.72
CA LEU A 472 -19.29 -2.75 47.32
C LEU A 472 -19.98 -2.69 48.68
N GLY A 473 -20.83 -3.68 49.03
CA GLY A 473 -21.49 -3.79 50.34
C GLY A 473 -20.73 -4.63 51.36
N HIS A 474 -19.49 -5.04 51.06
CA HIS A 474 -18.71 -5.88 51.98
C HIS A 474 -18.22 -5.11 53.21
N THR A 475 -18.16 -5.75 54.37
CA THR A 475 -17.77 -5.14 55.66
C THR A 475 -16.30 -4.73 55.72
N SER A 476 -15.43 -5.23 54.85
CA SER A 476 -14.01 -4.90 54.75
C SER A 476 -13.79 -3.69 53.85
N THR A 477 -13.22 -2.61 54.41
CA THR A 477 -12.85 -1.39 53.66
C THR A 477 -11.91 -1.67 52.49
N VAL A 478 -10.99 -2.64 52.63
CA VAL A 478 -10.06 -3.05 51.57
C VAL A 478 -10.81 -3.63 50.37
N VAL A 479 -11.79 -4.51 50.62
CA VAL A 479 -12.62 -5.11 49.56
C VAL A 479 -13.45 -4.04 48.84
N THR A 480 -14.04 -3.11 49.59
CA THR A 480 -14.83 -2.01 49.02
C THR A 480 -13.99 -1.09 48.16
N VAL A 481 -12.76 -0.74 48.58
CA VAL A 481 -11.85 0.09 47.78
C VAL A 481 -11.41 -0.62 46.50
N LEU A 482 -11.06 -1.90 46.60
CA LEU A 482 -10.66 -2.70 45.40
C LEU A 482 -11.85 -2.87 44.45
N ALA A 483 -13.07 -3.09 44.97
CA ALA A 483 -14.27 -3.19 44.16
C ALA A 483 -14.55 -1.86 43.42
N PHE A 484 -14.41 -0.71 44.08
CA PHE A 484 -14.57 0.60 43.46
C PHE A 484 -13.56 0.81 42.33
N LEU A 485 -12.27 0.50 42.54
CA LEU A 485 -11.24 0.59 41.51
C LEU A 485 -11.54 -0.34 40.35
N ALA A 486 -12.01 -1.57 40.61
CA ALA A 486 -12.38 -2.51 39.56
C ALA A 486 -13.56 -2.02 38.73
N VAL A 487 -14.60 -1.44 39.34
CA VAL A 487 -15.72 -0.79 38.62
C VAL A 487 -15.23 0.36 37.73
N LEU A 488 -14.36 1.23 38.26
CA LEU A 488 -13.83 2.36 37.54
C LEU A 488 -13.06 1.92 36.31
N LEU A 489 -12.07 1.04 36.46
CA LEU A 489 -11.22 0.54 35.39
C LEU A 489 -12.00 -0.24 34.33
N ALA A 490 -12.90 -1.12 34.75
CA ALA A 490 -13.74 -1.89 33.83
C ALA A 490 -14.71 -0.99 33.06
N SER A 491 -15.27 0.04 33.69
CA SER A 491 -16.12 1.03 32.99
C SER A 491 -15.36 1.82 31.93
N ILE A 492 -14.14 2.27 32.22
CA ILE A 492 -13.28 2.94 31.23
C ILE A 492 -13.05 2.02 30.02
N ASN A 493 -12.79 0.73 30.27
CA ASN A 493 -12.56 -0.24 29.20
C ASN A 493 -13.81 -0.46 28.32
N VAL A 494 -14.98 -0.61 28.94
CA VAL A 494 -16.28 -0.79 28.24
C VAL A 494 -16.59 0.42 27.37
N PHE A 495 -16.59 1.63 27.95
CA PHE A 495 -16.91 2.87 27.22
C PHE A 495 -15.87 3.18 26.16
N GLY A 496 -14.57 2.94 26.43
CA GLY A 496 -13.48 3.09 25.48
C GLY A 496 -13.64 2.14 24.28
N GLY A 497 -13.98 0.88 24.53
CA GLY A 497 -14.26 -0.10 23.47
C GLY A 497 -15.39 0.34 22.54
N PHE A 498 -16.52 0.80 23.10
CA PHE A 498 -17.63 1.32 22.31
C PHE A 498 -17.27 2.61 21.54
N ALA A 499 -16.49 3.51 22.12
CA ALA A 499 -16.05 4.74 21.46
C ALA A 499 -15.16 4.45 20.24
N VAL A 500 -14.21 3.51 20.37
CA VAL A 500 -13.36 3.04 19.26
C VAL A 500 -14.20 2.39 18.17
N THR A 501 -15.14 1.50 18.53
CA THR A 501 -16.04 0.85 17.56
C THR A 501 -16.88 1.88 16.80
N ARG A 502 -17.46 2.87 17.51
CA ARG A 502 -18.25 3.94 16.88
C ARG A 502 -17.41 4.76 15.91
N ARG A 503 -16.16 5.09 16.27
CA ARG A 503 -15.23 5.83 15.41
C ARG A 503 -14.89 5.02 14.16
N MET A 504 -14.60 3.74 14.31
CA MET A 504 -14.30 2.82 13.21
C MET A 504 -15.49 2.67 12.26
N LEU A 505 -16.71 2.41 12.78
CA LEU A 505 -17.92 2.33 11.97
C LEU A 505 -18.25 3.67 11.29
N GLY A 506 -17.88 4.80 11.90
CA GLY A 506 -18.00 6.13 11.29
C GLY A 506 -17.08 6.31 10.08
N MET A 507 -15.92 5.64 10.04
CA MET A 507 -15.02 5.67 8.87
C MET A 507 -15.60 4.88 7.68
N PHE A 508 -16.35 3.81 7.94
CA PHE A 508 -17.03 3.04 6.90
C PHE A 508 -18.38 3.63 6.44
N ARG A 509 -18.95 4.57 7.18
CA ARG A 509 -20.22 5.26 6.85
C ARG A 509 -20.04 6.61 6.15
N ARG A 510 -18.80 7.07 5.94
CA ARG A 510 -18.47 8.26 5.16
C ARG A 510 -17.91 7.85 3.80
N ALA A 511 -18.72 7.20 3.01
CA ALA A 511 -18.57 7.07 1.58
C ALA A 511 -19.81 7.70 0.93
#